data_ce1ed2ea4b046a91b7a91db82177f07c
#
_entry.id   ce1ed2ea4b046a91b7a91db82177f07c
#
_cell.length_a   1.000
_cell.length_b   1.000
_cell.length_c   1.000
_cell.angle_alpha   90.00
_cell.angle_beta   90.00
_cell.angle_gamma   90.00
#
_symmetry.space_group_name_H-M   'P 1'
#
loop_
_entity.id
_entity.type
_entity.pdbx_description
1 polymer ?
#
loop_
_entity_poly.entity_id
_entity_poly.type
_entity_poly.pdbx_seq_one_letter_code
_entity_poly.pdbx_strand_id
1 'polypeptide(L)'
;AVLCCYANFRTSYQRYNGISYIVHPGQWICPLQELRTWFRARTNRQLLRHLDSLQRHHFIEYDLIGRGQLVQYRILDWPRYNTVLDYSCPCQKDSGFFFLPMSAASRLLSLGRCSEMDALLDLWLNAIYNDHQVAGSEAGPVVYLRNGTGSPLVSYAELGKRWGVSKATAGRILGKFARLEYIKTFSFPGRSGTAIYLQNYLSTMFQISDVMVDKEEVAMALNLCIRVQDCAQDMAQPDCASDCSISVSKSHTEILI
;
A
#
# COMPACT_ATOMS: atom_id res chain seq x y z
N ALA A 1 4.42 10.46 4.12
CA ALA A 1 4.73 9.97 2.77
C ALA A 1 5.11 11.10 1.81
N VAL A 2 4.21 12.09 1.51
CA VAL A 2 4.48 13.13 0.49
C VAL A 2 5.79 13.91 0.74
N LEU A 3 6.10 14.27 1.99
CA LEU A 3 7.35 14.95 2.33
C LEU A 3 8.59 14.09 2.02
N CYS A 4 8.48 12.77 2.15
CA CYS A 4 9.56 11.86 1.82
C CYS A 4 9.82 11.79 0.30
N CYS A 5 8.76 11.87 -0.52
CA CYS A 5 8.91 11.85 -1.98
C CYS A 5 9.68 13.04 -2.54
N TYR A 6 9.63 14.20 -1.86
CA TYR A 6 10.34 15.40 -2.29
C TYR A 6 11.68 15.61 -1.58
N ALA A 7 11.92 14.91 -0.46
CA ALA A 7 13.17 15.04 0.27
C ALA A 7 14.37 14.64 -0.61
N ASN A 8 15.40 15.46 -0.61
CA ASN A 8 16.60 15.22 -1.39
C ASN A 8 17.33 13.95 -0.95
N PHE A 9 17.82 13.21 -1.90
CA PHE A 9 18.72 12.09 -1.66
C PHE A 9 20.19 12.50 -1.60
N ARG A 10 20.54 13.57 -2.34
CA ARG A 10 21.88 14.17 -2.40
C ARG A 10 21.78 15.66 -2.15
N THR A 11 22.88 16.28 -1.73
CA THR A 11 22.96 17.74 -1.60
C THR A 11 22.70 18.39 -2.96
N SER A 12 21.79 19.34 -3.00
CA SER A 12 21.43 20.13 -4.18
C SER A 12 21.20 21.59 -3.83
N TYR A 13 20.93 22.39 -4.85
CA TYR A 13 20.63 23.81 -4.71
C TYR A 13 19.24 24.10 -5.25
N GLN A 14 18.44 24.79 -4.44
CA GLN A 14 17.13 25.29 -4.83
C GLN A 14 17.17 26.82 -4.87
N ARG A 15 16.58 27.41 -5.92
CA ARG A 15 16.59 28.86 -6.08
C ARG A 15 15.19 29.43 -5.97
N TYR A 16 15.00 30.34 -5.01
CA TYR A 16 13.73 31.05 -4.81
C TYR A 16 14.00 32.53 -4.70
N ASN A 17 13.29 33.34 -5.49
CA ASN A 17 13.40 34.83 -5.50
C ASN A 17 14.86 35.31 -5.65
N GLY A 18 15.66 34.66 -6.48
CA GLY A 18 17.06 34.99 -6.71
C GLY A 18 18.05 34.51 -5.65
N ILE A 19 17.58 33.96 -4.54
CA ILE A 19 18.42 33.41 -3.46
C ILE A 19 18.58 31.91 -3.68
N SER A 20 19.83 31.43 -3.63
CA SER A 20 20.13 30.00 -3.71
C SER A 20 20.23 29.42 -2.28
N TYR A 21 19.50 28.35 -2.04
CA TYR A 21 19.49 27.61 -0.79
C TYR A 21 20.15 26.25 -0.98
N ILE A 22 21.00 25.86 -0.05
CA ILE A 22 21.58 24.51 -0.02
C ILE A 22 20.55 23.58 0.63
N VAL A 23 20.26 22.47 -0.02
CA VAL A 23 19.33 21.46 0.48
C VAL A 23 20.10 20.14 0.63
N HIS A 24 20.24 19.70 1.87
CA HIS A 24 20.97 18.47 2.21
C HIS A 24 20.08 17.22 2.06
N PRO A 25 20.66 16.00 2.11
CA PRO A 25 19.88 14.76 2.13
C PRO A 25 18.83 14.75 3.23
N GLY A 26 17.62 14.30 2.90
CA GLY A 26 16.47 14.32 3.81
C GLY A 26 15.80 15.69 3.98
N GLN A 27 16.32 16.74 3.35
CA GLN A 27 15.76 18.08 3.39
C GLN A 27 15.04 18.43 2.10
N TRP A 28 14.13 19.40 2.21
CA TRP A 28 13.52 20.09 1.07
C TRP A 28 13.11 21.50 1.45
N ILE A 29 13.07 22.36 0.45
CA ILE A 29 12.56 23.74 0.56
C ILE A 29 11.49 23.92 -0.50
N CYS A 30 10.35 24.46 -0.11
CA CYS A 30 9.28 24.80 -1.05
C CYS A 30 8.41 25.94 -0.54
N PRO A 31 7.64 26.60 -1.43
CA PRO A 31 6.65 27.57 -1.03
C PRO A 31 5.59 26.98 -0.10
N LEU A 32 5.19 27.75 0.91
CA LEU A 32 4.12 27.38 1.85
C LEU A 32 2.82 26.99 1.11
N GLN A 33 2.53 27.65 0.01
CA GLN A 33 1.35 27.39 -0.81
C GLN A 33 1.41 26.02 -1.48
N GLU A 34 2.57 25.57 -1.90
CA GLU A 34 2.79 24.25 -2.49
C GLU A 34 2.53 23.15 -1.47
N LEU A 35 3.11 23.26 -0.27
CA LEU A 35 2.81 22.36 0.85
C LEU A 35 1.33 22.35 1.21
N ARG A 36 0.67 23.51 1.15
CA ARG A 36 -0.77 23.57 1.41
C ARG A 36 -1.56 22.74 0.41
N THR A 37 -1.16 22.72 -0.85
CA THR A 37 -1.75 21.86 -1.89
C THR A 37 -1.50 20.39 -1.60
N TRP A 38 -0.27 19.99 -1.26
CA TRP A 38 0.08 18.61 -0.95
C TRP A 38 -0.69 18.06 0.26
N PHE A 39 -0.83 18.88 1.31
CA PHE A 39 -1.58 18.52 2.51
C PHE A 39 -3.09 18.72 2.36
N ARG A 40 -3.57 19.22 1.20
CA ARG A 40 -4.98 19.60 0.98
C ARG A 40 -5.52 20.50 2.11
N ALA A 41 -4.66 21.37 2.66
CA ALA A 41 -5.04 22.28 3.72
C ALA A 41 -5.73 23.51 3.15
N ARG A 42 -6.85 23.92 3.76
CA ARG A 42 -7.62 25.09 3.33
C ARG A 42 -6.93 26.39 3.68
N THR A 43 -6.18 26.42 4.78
CA THR A 43 -5.51 27.62 5.31
C THR A 43 -4.06 27.29 5.71
N ASN A 44 -3.20 28.31 5.73
CA ASN A 44 -1.84 28.18 6.25
C ASN A 44 -1.82 27.72 7.71
N ARG A 45 -2.76 28.22 8.55
CA ARG A 45 -2.89 27.82 9.95
C ARG A 45 -3.18 26.32 10.08
N GLN A 46 -3.98 25.75 9.18
CA GLN A 46 -4.24 24.31 9.17
C GLN A 46 -2.98 23.53 8.76
N LEU A 47 -2.26 23.98 7.73
CA LEU A 47 -1.00 23.37 7.31
C LEU A 47 0.02 23.38 8.45
N LEU A 48 0.25 24.54 9.08
CA LEU A 48 1.21 24.66 10.17
C LEU A 48 0.86 23.70 11.34
N ARG A 49 -0.42 23.56 11.69
CA ARG A 49 -0.84 22.56 12.69
C ARG A 49 -0.46 21.13 12.30
N HIS A 50 -0.52 20.78 11.01
CA HIS A 50 -0.07 19.46 10.55
C HIS A 50 1.45 19.31 10.66
N LEU A 51 2.21 20.35 10.28
CA LEU A 51 3.67 20.34 10.41
C LEU A 51 4.09 20.30 11.89
N ASP A 52 3.46 21.10 12.77
CA ASP A 52 3.67 21.06 14.22
C ASP A 52 3.38 19.68 14.81
N SER A 53 2.35 19.01 14.31
CA SER A 53 2.04 17.64 14.74
C SER A 53 3.14 16.67 14.35
N LEU A 54 3.64 16.73 13.11
CA LEU A 54 4.74 15.88 12.65
C LEU A 54 6.03 16.15 13.43
N GLN A 55 6.31 17.41 13.75
CA GLN A 55 7.49 17.80 14.54
C GLN A 55 7.38 17.32 15.98
N ARG A 56 6.23 17.49 16.64
CA ARG A 56 6.00 16.96 18.00
C ARG A 56 6.15 15.45 18.10
N HIS A 57 5.86 14.74 17.02
CA HIS A 57 6.03 13.28 16.96
C HIS A 57 7.41 12.84 16.45
N HIS A 58 8.35 13.79 16.31
CA HIS A 58 9.72 13.53 15.89
C HIS A 58 9.84 12.84 14.52
N PHE A 59 8.99 13.22 13.55
CA PHE A 59 9.14 12.78 12.16
C PHE A 59 9.92 13.78 11.31
N ILE A 60 9.74 15.07 11.59
CA ILE A 60 10.40 16.16 10.87
C ILE A 60 10.85 17.26 11.83
N GLU A 61 11.78 18.07 11.35
CA GLU A 61 11.98 19.44 11.81
C GLU A 61 11.64 20.37 10.66
N TYR A 62 11.10 21.55 10.94
CA TYR A 62 10.83 22.55 9.91
C TYR A 62 11.00 23.97 10.41
N ASP A 63 11.39 24.85 9.49
CA ASP A 63 11.53 26.29 9.69
C ASP A 63 10.81 27.06 8.59
N LEU A 64 10.29 28.23 8.97
CA LEU A 64 9.75 29.21 8.03
C LEU A 64 10.85 30.19 7.66
N ILE A 65 11.21 30.24 6.38
CA ILE A 65 12.24 31.12 5.84
C ILE A 65 11.64 32.08 4.79
N GLY A 66 12.43 33.03 4.28
CA GLY A 66 11.97 33.95 3.23
C GLY A 66 10.74 34.77 3.68
N ARG A 67 10.76 35.36 4.89
CA ARG A 67 9.65 36.10 5.51
C ARG A 67 8.38 35.22 5.68
N GLY A 68 8.55 33.92 5.94
CA GLY A 68 7.46 32.99 6.15
C GLY A 68 6.76 32.51 4.89
N GLN A 69 7.32 32.77 3.71
CA GLN A 69 6.77 32.32 2.43
C GLN A 69 7.26 30.93 2.01
N LEU A 70 8.43 30.54 2.51
CA LEU A 70 9.04 29.24 2.23
C LEU A 70 9.08 28.39 3.50
N VAL A 71 8.93 27.10 3.34
CA VAL A 71 9.14 26.10 4.38
C VAL A 71 10.38 25.31 4.01
N GLN A 72 11.36 25.27 4.92
CA GLN A 72 12.43 24.30 4.88
C GLN A 72 12.11 23.22 5.88
N TYR A 73 12.10 21.96 5.46
CA TYR A 73 11.91 20.84 6.39
C TYR A 73 13.02 19.82 6.23
N ARG A 74 13.26 19.07 7.30
CA ARG A 74 14.17 17.93 7.36
C ARG A 74 13.44 16.73 7.93
N ILE A 75 13.53 15.58 7.27
CA ILE A 75 13.02 14.31 7.78
C ILE A 75 14.07 13.76 8.76
N LEU A 76 13.65 13.47 9.97
CA LEU A 76 14.51 12.91 10.99
C LEU A 76 14.85 11.45 10.66
N ASP A 77 16.04 11.01 11.06
CA ASP A 77 16.59 9.68 10.78
C ASP A 77 16.73 9.32 9.28
N TRP A 78 16.52 10.29 8.36
CA TRP A 78 16.67 10.05 6.92
C TRP A 78 18.00 9.38 6.53
N PRO A 79 19.19 9.86 7.00
CA PRO A 79 20.46 9.27 6.62
C PRO A 79 20.64 7.83 7.10
N ARG A 80 19.95 7.43 8.17
CA ARG A 80 20.00 6.07 8.71
C ARG A 80 19.38 5.04 7.76
N TYR A 81 18.37 5.44 7.00
CA TYR A 81 17.60 4.52 6.15
C TYR A 81 17.82 4.78 4.66
N ASN A 82 18.35 5.94 4.30
CA ASN A 82 18.49 6.39 2.92
C ASN A 82 19.92 6.84 2.66
N THR A 83 20.86 5.89 2.66
CA THR A 83 22.26 6.14 2.32
C THR A 83 22.52 5.75 0.86
N VAL A 84 23.36 6.53 0.18
CA VAL A 84 23.75 6.26 -1.21
C VAL A 84 24.81 5.16 -1.30
N LEU A 85 25.57 4.93 -0.21
CA LEU A 85 26.77 4.11 -0.22
C LEU A 85 26.50 2.62 -0.42
N ASP A 86 25.37 2.13 0.09
CA ASP A 86 25.07 0.69 0.10
C ASP A 86 23.98 0.31 -0.92
N TYR A 87 23.60 1.26 -1.79
CA TYR A 87 22.49 1.03 -2.68
C TYR A 87 22.89 1.07 -4.15
N SER A 88 22.77 -0.08 -4.80
CA SER A 88 22.88 -0.24 -6.24
C SER A 88 21.57 -0.80 -6.79
N CYS A 89 20.71 0.05 -7.36
CA CYS A 89 19.52 -0.40 -8.07
C CYS A 89 19.70 -0.29 -9.57
N PRO A 90 19.84 -1.42 -10.29
CA PRO A 90 20.04 -1.40 -11.74
C PRO A 90 18.77 -1.06 -12.54
N CYS A 91 17.60 -1.09 -11.88
CA CYS A 91 16.30 -0.97 -12.55
C CYS A 91 15.68 0.41 -12.46
N GLN A 92 16.44 1.43 -12.13
CA GLN A 92 15.92 2.77 -11.89
C GLN A 92 15.51 3.44 -13.20
N LYS A 93 14.24 3.34 -13.57
CA LYS A 93 13.62 4.07 -14.68
C LYS A 93 13.02 5.40 -14.24
N ASP A 94 12.68 5.51 -12.95
CA ASP A 94 12.05 6.68 -12.36
C ASP A 94 13.06 7.62 -11.67
N SER A 95 12.58 8.78 -11.21
CA SER A 95 13.39 9.83 -10.60
C SER A 95 13.97 9.47 -9.23
N GLY A 96 13.71 8.27 -8.69
CA GLY A 96 14.29 7.76 -7.46
C GLY A 96 13.28 7.02 -6.57
N PHE A 97 13.78 6.55 -5.44
CA PHE A 97 12.99 5.87 -4.40
C PHE A 97 13.58 6.23 -3.03
N PHE A 98 12.85 5.88 -1.99
CA PHE A 98 13.30 6.02 -0.60
C PHE A 98 12.86 4.82 0.22
N PHE A 99 13.61 4.54 1.31
CA PHE A 99 13.21 3.54 2.28
C PHE A 99 12.37 4.19 3.38
N LEU A 100 11.23 3.58 3.71
CA LEU A 100 10.37 3.98 4.81
C LEU A 100 10.27 2.83 5.81
N PRO A 101 10.74 3.01 7.07
CA PRO A 101 10.60 1.98 8.10
C PRO A 101 9.12 1.66 8.38
N MET A 102 8.78 0.39 8.46
CA MET A 102 7.41 -0.03 8.80
C MET A 102 6.93 0.51 10.14
N SER A 103 7.84 0.62 11.12
CA SER A 103 7.55 1.20 12.43
C SER A 103 7.14 2.67 12.34
N ALA A 104 7.80 3.46 11.47
CA ALA A 104 7.43 4.85 11.22
C ALA A 104 6.06 4.97 10.55
N ALA A 105 5.80 4.13 9.54
CA ALA A 105 4.49 4.07 8.88
C ALA A 105 3.37 3.68 9.86
N SER A 106 3.58 2.66 10.69
CA SER A 106 2.61 2.23 11.71
C SER A 106 2.32 3.34 12.73
N ARG A 107 3.34 4.09 13.15
CA ARG A 107 3.15 5.25 14.04
C ARG A 107 2.33 6.34 13.36
N LEU A 108 2.59 6.66 12.09
CA LEU A 108 1.81 7.65 11.33
C LEU A 108 0.35 7.24 11.20
N LEU A 109 0.06 5.96 10.95
CA LEU A 109 -1.31 5.43 10.88
C LEU A 109 -2.03 5.55 12.22
N SER A 110 -1.33 5.37 13.35
CA SER A 110 -1.92 5.45 14.68
C SER A 110 -2.30 6.88 15.13
N LEU A 111 -1.84 7.93 14.42
CA LEU A 111 -2.10 9.33 14.78
C LEU A 111 -3.50 9.82 14.41
N GLY A 112 -4.31 9.02 13.74
CA GLY A 112 -5.68 9.39 13.43
C GLY A 112 -6.19 8.86 12.10
N ARG A 113 -7.11 9.61 11.48
CA ARG A 113 -7.74 9.23 10.22
C ARG A 113 -6.75 9.29 9.05
N CYS A 114 -6.57 8.16 8.37
CA CYS A 114 -5.71 8.06 7.20
C CYS A 114 -6.26 8.78 5.98
N SER A 115 -5.36 9.35 5.18
CA SER A 115 -5.63 9.77 3.81
C SER A 115 -5.65 8.57 2.85
N GLU A 116 -6.10 8.78 1.60
CA GLU A 116 -6.02 7.75 0.56
C GLU A 116 -4.56 7.32 0.30
N MET A 117 -3.60 8.26 0.36
CA MET A 117 -2.18 7.96 0.20
C MET A 117 -1.67 7.07 1.35
N ASP A 118 -2.07 7.36 2.59
CA ASP A 118 -1.66 6.54 3.74
C ASP A 118 -2.25 5.14 3.64
N ALA A 119 -3.50 5.02 3.19
CA ALA A 119 -4.16 3.73 2.98
C ALA A 119 -3.43 2.91 1.89
N LEU A 120 -3.06 3.52 0.76
CA LEU A 120 -2.29 2.85 -0.28
C LEU A 120 -0.91 2.42 0.23
N LEU A 121 -0.22 3.30 0.94
CA LEU A 121 1.07 3.00 1.55
C LEU A 121 0.97 1.85 2.55
N ASP A 122 -0.09 1.82 3.36
CA ASP A 122 -0.35 0.72 4.30
C ASP A 122 -0.51 -0.62 3.57
N LEU A 123 -1.25 -0.65 2.46
CA LEU A 123 -1.38 -1.86 1.64
C LEU A 123 0.00 -2.31 1.10
N TRP A 124 0.79 -1.39 0.56
CA TRP A 124 2.12 -1.68 0.03
C TRP A 124 3.08 -2.23 1.09
N LEU A 125 3.08 -1.66 2.29
CA LEU A 125 3.94 -2.09 3.39
C LEU A 125 3.55 -3.46 3.97
N ASN A 126 2.32 -3.89 3.75
CA ASN A 126 1.82 -5.21 4.18
C ASN A 126 1.70 -6.20 3.01
N ALA A 127 2.21 -5.88 1.83
CA ALA A 127 2.25 -6.79 0.72
C ALA A 127 3.32 -7.87 0.93
N ILE A 128 2.94 -9.10 0.67
CA ILE A 128 3.82 -10.28 0.73
C ILE A 128 3.72 -11.00 -0.60
N TYR A 129 4.85 -11.45 -1.11
CA TYR A 129 4.95 -12.17 -2.36
C TYR A 129 5.85 -13.40 -2.19
N ASN A 130 5.40 -14.52 -2.73
CA ASN A 130 6.12 -15.80 -2.73
C ASN A 130 6.61 -16.25 -1.34
N ASP A 131 5.71 -16.18 -0.36
CA ASP A 131 5.95 -16.63 1.02
C ASP A 131 5.02 -17.81 1.35
N HIS A 132 5.58 -18.98 1.57
CA HIS A 132 4.85 -20.22 1.86
C HIS A 132 3.98 -20.16 3.14
N GLN A 133 4.24 -19.17 4.02
CA GLN A 133 3.43 -18.99 5.24
C GLN A 133 2.15 -18.20 4.97
N VAL A 134 2.00 -17.60 3.79
CA VAL A 134 0.84 -16.78 3.43
C VAL A 134 0.17 -17.34 2.19
N ALA A 135 -1.01 -17.90 2.39
CA ALA A 135 -1.80 -18.49 1.32
C ALA A 135 -2.08 -17.51 0.19
N GLY A 136 -1.90 -17.93 -1.06
CA GLY A 136 -2.13 -17.11 -2.26
C GLY A 136 -1.05 -16.08 -2.56
N SER A 137 0.05 -16.04 -1.79
CA SER A 137 1.18 -15.14 -2.07
C SER A 137 2.01 -15.57 -3.28
N GLU A 138 1.93 -16.80 -3.69
CA GLU A 138 2.54 -17.35 -4.90
C GLU A 138 1.89 -16.85 -6.19
N ALA A 139 0.57 -16.57 -6.14
CA ALA A 139 -0.16 -16.01 -7.29
C ALA A 139 0.18 -14.55 -7.56
N GLY A 140 0.62 -13.81 -6.54
CA GLY A 140 0.97 -12.40 -6.67
C GLY A 140 1.17 -11.70 -5.31
N PRO A 141 1.60 -10.42 -5.33
CA PRO A 141 1.81 -9.67 -4.11
C PRO A 141 0.49 -9.37 -3.41
N VAL A 142 0.17 -10.17 -2.38
CA VAL A 142 -1.06 -10.13 -1.60
C VAL A 142 -0.87 -9.35 -0.30
N VAL A 143 -1.87 -8.56 0.08
CA VAL A 143 -1.86 -7.82 1.35
C VAL A 143 -2.18 -8.77 2.50
N TYR A 144 -1.24 -8.90 3.44
CA TYR A 144 -1.37 -9.72 4.62
C TYR A 144 -1.19 -8.90 5.89
N LEU A 145 -2.24 -8.71 6.68
CA LEU A 145 -2.22 -7.89 7.90
C LEU A 145 -1.62 -8.60 9.12
N ARG A 146 -0.85 -9.66 8.90
CA ARG A 146 -0.11 -10.41 9.94
C ARG A 146 -1.00 -10.88 11.08
N ASN A 147 -2.13 -11.48 10.73
CA ASN A 147 -3.11 -12.01 11.70
C ASN A 147 -2.71 -13.34 12.34
N GLY A 148 -1.53 -13.87 12.02
CA GLY A 148 -1.01 -15.13 12.53
C GLY A 148 -1.64 -16.39 11.94
N THR A 149 -2.62 -16.25 11.02
CA THR A 149 -3.31 -17.43 10.42
C THR A 149 -2.76 -17.80 9.05
N GLY A 150 -1.88 -16.98 8.48
CA GLY A 150 -1.41 -17.13 7.10
C GLY A 150 -2.48 -16.78 6.04
N SER A 151 -3.71 -16.43 6.44
CA SER A 151 -4.79 -16.07 5.53
C SER A 151 -4.75 -14.57 5.20
N PRO A 152 -4.66 -14.17 3.94
CA PRO A 152 -4.64 -12.76 3.53
C PRO A 152 -6.05 -12.14 3.42
N LEU A 153 -7.07 -12.88 3.87
CA LEU A 153 -8.45 -12.38 3.79
C LEU A 153 -8.68 -11.29 4.83
N VAL A 154 -9.08 -10.11 4.37
CA VAL A 154 -9.37 -8.95 5.20
C VAL A 154 -10.82 -8.51 5.04
N SER A 155 -11.40 -7.95 6.10
CA SER A 155 -12.71 -7.32 6.03
C SER A 155 -12.60 -5.80 5.87
N TYR A 156 -13.56 -5.18 5.20
CA TYR A 156 -13.62 -3.71 5.11
C TYR A 156 -13.83 -3.05 6.47
N ALA A 157 -14.41 -3.76 7.44
CA ALA A 157 -14.55 -3.26 8.80
C ALA A 157 -13.20 -3.19 9.52
N GLU A 158 -12.35 -4.21 9.33
CA GLU A 158 -10.99 -4.26 9.86
C GLU A 158 -10.12 -3.16 9.26
N LEU A 159 -10.14 -2.99 7.94
CA LEU A 159 -9.45 -1.89 7.26
C LEU A 159 -9.98 -0.52 7.72
N GLY A 160 -11.29 -0.39 7.91
CA GLY A 160 -11.89 0.83 8.44
C GLY A 160 -11.38 1.18 9.83
N LYS A 161 -11.32 0.18 10.73
CA LYS A 161 -10.74 0.34 12.07
C LYS A 161 -9.25 0.73 12.00
N ARG A 162 -8.48 0.06 11.16
CA ARG A 162 -7.04 0.31 10.97
C ARG A 162 -6.76 1.71 10.44
N TRP A 163 -7.56 2.19 9.50
CA TRP A 163 -7.37 3.51 8.86
C TRP A 163 -8.13 4.65 9.58
N GLY A 164 -8.82 4.38 10.67
CA GLY A 164 -9.61 5.38 11.39
C GLY A 164 -10.79 5.93 10.58
N VAL A 165 -11.39 5.11 9.71
CA VAL A 165 -12.51 5.48 8.83
C VAL A 165 -13.66 4.48 8.95
N SER A 166 -14.85 4.85 8.44
CA SER A 166 -15.97 3.90 8.38
C SER A 166 -15.73 2.76 7.38
N LYS A 167 -16.40 1.61 7.59
CA LYS A 167 -16.41 0.49 6.65
C LYS A 167 -16.76 0.93 5.22
N ALA A 168 -17.76 1.80 5.08
CA ALA A 168 -18.19 2.33 3.78
C ALA A 168 -17.09 3.20 3.13
N THR A 169 -16.37 3.99 3.94
CA THR A 169 -15.24 4.80 3.45
C THR A 169 -14.08 3.91 3.01
N ALA A 170 -13.73 2.86 3.78
CA ALA A 170 -12.72 1.89 3.38
C ALA A 170 -13.07 1.22 2.06
N GLY A 171 -14.32 0.80 1.87
CA GLY A 171 -14.80 0.24 0.60
C GLY A 171 -14.69 1.21 -0.57
N ARG A 172 -15.01 2.51 -0.37
CA ARG A 172 -14.83 3.54 -1.43
C ARG A 172 -13.36 3.76 -1.79
N ILE A 173 -12.47 3.76 -0.80
CA ILE A 173 -11.02 3.89 -1.02
C ILE A 173 -10.51 2.72 -1.87
N LEU A 174 -10.84 1.49 -1.48
CA LEU A 174 -10.45 0.29 -2.25
C LEU A 174 -11.04 0.28 -3.65
N GLY A 175 -12.32 0.61 -3.81
CA GLY A 175 -12.97 0.72 -5.12
C GLY A 175 -12.34 1.80 -6.01
N LYS A 176 -11.82 2.88 -5.43
CA LYS A 176 -11.04 3.89 -6.16
C LYS A 176 -9.68 3.33 -6.61
N PHE A 177 -8.96 2.63 -5.72
CA PHE A 177 -7.67 2.03 -6.05
C PHE A 177 -7.80 0.94 -7.12
N ALA A 178 -8.87 0.14 -7.06
CA ALA A 178 -9.16 -0.86 -8.09
C ALA A 178 -9.43 -0.23 -9.47
N ARG A 179 -10.18 0.89 -9.52
CA ARG A 179 -10.41 1.63 -10.78
C ARG A 179 -9.16 2.31 -11.34
N LEU A 180 -8.20 2.65 -10.47
CA LEU A 180 -6.90 3.22 -10.85
C LEU A 180 -5.84 2.13 -11.11
N GLU A 181 -6.26 0.87 -11.12
CA GLU A 181 -5.38 -0.29 -11.35
C GLU A 181 -4.19 -0.39 -10.40
N TYR A 182 -4.29 0.19 -9.20
CA TYR A 182 -3.27 0.02 -8.16
C TYR A 182 -3.40 -1.30 -7.41
N ILE A 183 -4.65 -1.82 -7.35
CA ILE A 183 -4.97 -3.08 -6.68
C ILE A 183 -5.99 -3.88 -7.48
N LYS A 184 -6.00 -5.20 -7.25
CA LYS A 184 -7.06 -6.11 -7.65
C LYS A 184 -7.68 -6.73 -6.39
N THR A 185 -8.99 -6.77 -6.32
CA THR A 185 -9.69 -7.27 -5.12
C THR A 185 -10.56 -8.46 -5.48
N PHE A 186 -10.46 -9.53 -4.69
CA PHE A 186 -11.29 -10.72 -4.81
C PHE A 186 -12.10 -10.89 -3.53
N SER A 187 -13.40 -10.67 -3.63
CA SER A 187 -14.33 -10.85 -2.52
C SER A 187 -14.95 -12.23 -2.57
N PHE A 188 -14.98 -12.90 -1.43
CA PHE A 188 -15.56 -14.21 -1.27
C PHE A 188 -16.82 -14.13 -0.41
N PRO A 189 -17.92 -14.77 -0.84
CA PRO A 189 -19.20 -14.71 -0.13
C PRO A 189 -19.11 -15.37 1.26
N GLY A 190 -20.03 -15.00 2.13
CA GLY A 190 -20.06 -15.46 3.51
C GLY A 190 -19.16 -14.60 4.42
N ARG A 191 -18.48 -15.23 5.37
CA ARG A 191 -17.56 -14.58 6.32
C ARG A 191 -16.10 -14.64 5.88
N SER A 192 -15.83 -15.10 4.66
CA SER A 192 -14.46 -15.36 4.20
C SER A 192 -13.63 -14.06 4.07
N GLY A 193 -14.20 -12.96 3.55
CA GLY A 193 -13.47 -11.70 3.41
C GLY A 193 -13.05 -11.37 1.99
N THR A 194 -12.06 -10.51 1.86
CA THR A 194 -11.54 -10.02 0.58
C THR A 194 -10.03 -10.19 0.53
N ALA A 195 -9.50 -10.83 -0.50
CA ALA A 195 -8.09 -10.81 -0.82
C ALA A 195 -7.77 -9.57 -1.67
N ILE A 196 -6.67 -8.88 -1.37
CA ILE A 196 -6.23 -7.66 -2.05
C ILE A 196 -4.84 -7.90 -2.61
N TYR A 197 -4.70 -7.86 -3.93
CA TYR A 197 -3.43 -7.97 -4.63
C TYR A 197 -2.98 -6.61 -5.14
N LEU A 198 -1.71 -6.30 -5.00
CA LEU A 198 -1.12 -5.08 -5.56
C LEU A 198 -0.81 -5.28 -7.04
N GLN A 199 -1.19 -4.31 -7.85
CA GLN A 199 -0.78 -4.22 -9.25
C GLN A 199 0.54 -3.45 -9.35
N ASN A 200 1.38 -3.78 -10.32
CA ASN A 200 2.65 -3.11 -10.59
C ASN A 200 3.64 -3.04 -9.39
N TYR A 201 3.42 -3.87 -8.35
CA TYR A 201 4.23 -3.85 -7.12
C TYR A 201 5.71 -4.13 -7.37
N LEU A 202 6.00 -5.10 -8.22
CA LEU A 202 7.35 -5.54 -8.52
C LEU A 202 7.87 -5.04 -9.89
N SER A 203 6.98 -4.50 -10.73
CA SER A 203 7.34 -4.08 -12.08
C SER A 203 8.42 -3.00 -12.12
N THR A 204 8.40 -2.06 -11.16
CA THR A 204 9.41 -1.01 -11.02
C THR A 204 10.73 -1.49 -10.43
N MET A 205 10.70 -2.45 -9.49
CA MET A 205 11.91 -2.92 -8.81
C MET A 205 12.57 -4.13 -9.48
N PHE A 206 11.78 -5.06 -10.03
CA PHE A 206 12.28 -6.33 -10.53
C PHE A 206 11.97 -6.59 -12.01
N GLN A 207 11.41 -5.63 -12.71
CA GLN A 207 10.98 -5.75 -14.12
C GLN A 207 10.05 -6.95 -14.37
N ILE A 208 9.28 -7.33 -13.35
CA ILE A 208 8.26 -8.37 -13.49
C ILE A 208 7.08 -7.73 -14.22
N SER A 209 6.65 -8.35 -15.32
CA SER A 209 5.44 -7.98 -16.05
C SER A 209 4.22 -8.09 -15.12
N ASP A 210 3.14 -7.42 -15.50
CA ASP A 210 1.89 -7.42 -14.74
C ASP A 210 1.51 -8.82 -14.28
N VAL A 211 1.28 -8.95 -12.97
CA VAL A 211 0.85 -10.22 -12.39
C VAL A 211 -0.61 -10.45 -12.77
N MET A 212 -0.82 -11.41 -13.66
CA MET A 212 -2.17 -11.84 -14.05
C MET A 212 -2.70 -12.77 -12.96
N VAL A 213 -3.52 -12.23 -12.08
CA VAL A 213 -4.17 -12.99 -11.03
C VAL A 213 -5.66 -13.10 -11.35
N ASP A 214 -6.20 -14.32 -11.36
CA ASP A 214 -7.61 -14.53 -11.53
C ASP A 214 -8.29 -15.04 -10.24
N LYS A 215 -9.63 -15.04 -10.21
CA LYS A 215 -10.41 -15.34 -9.02
C LYS A 215 -10.37 -16.83 -8.67
N GLU A 216 -10.34 -17.69 -9.66
CA GLU A 216 -10.32 -19.13 -9.53
C GLU A 216 -9.00 -19.61 -8.93
N GLU A 217 -7.89 -19.08 -9.44
CA GLU A 217 -6.55 -19.36 -8.93
C GLU A 217 -6.40 -18.91 -7.47
N VAL A 218 -6.86 -17.70 -7.14
CA VAL A 218 -6.86 -17.19 -5.77
C VAL A 218 -7.73 -18.04 -4.85
N ALA A 219 -8.91 -18.46 -5.31
CA ALA A 219 -9.78 -19.29 -4.50
C ALA A 219 -9.17 -20.67 -4.24
N MET A 220 -8.53 -21.29 -5.22
CA MET A 220 -7.80 -22.54 -5.05
C MET A 220 -6.66 -22.39 -4.04
N ALA A 221 -5.84 -21.37 -4.19
CA ALA A 221 -4.74 -21.07 -3.29
C ALA A 221 -5.19 -20.78 -1.83
N LEU A 222 -6.41 -20.25 -1.67
CA LEU A 222 -7.02 -19.98 -0.36
C LEU A 222 -7.89 -21.15 0.15
N ASN A 223 -7.98 -22.27 -0.58
CA ASN A 223 -8.87 -23.40 -0.28
C ASN A 223 -10.34 -22.98 -0.12
N LEU A 224 -10.82 -22.07 -0.97
CA LEU A 224 -12.19 -21.55 -0.95
C LEU A 224 -13.02 -22.17 -2.08
N CYS A 225 -14.20 -22.68 -1.76
CA CYS A 225 -15.16 -23.14 -2.76
C CYS A 225 -15.78 -21.93 -3.48
N ILE A 226 -15.60 -21.85 -4.80
CA ILE A 226 -16.35 -20.93 -5.66
C ILE A 226 -17.61 -21.69 -6.11
N ARG A 227 -18.79 -21.19 -5.74
CA ARG A 227 -20.02 -21.59 -6.44
C ARG A 227 -19.99 -20.89 -7.80
N VAL A 228 -19.70 -21.65 -8.84
CA VAL A 228 -19.94 -21.18 -10.23
C VAL A 228 -21.45 -21.04 -10.37
N GLN A 229 -21.95 -19.81 -10.45
CA GLN A 229 -23.28 -19.58 -10.97
C GLN A 229 -23.17 -19.71 -12.48
N ASP A 230 -23.45 -20.90 -12.99
CA ASP A 230 -23.73 -21.08 -14.41
C ASP A 230 -24.93 -20.24 -14.75
N CYS A 231 -24.72 -19.18 -15.55
CA CYS A 231 -25.78 -18.54 -16.33
C CYS A 231 -26.14 -19.49 -17.46
N ALA A 232 -26.89 -20.52 -17.15
CA ALA A 232 -27.64 -21.28 -18.15
C ALA A 232 -29.13 -20.92 -18.00
N GLN A 233 -29.64 -20.36 -19.07
CA GLN A 233 -31.03 -20.03 -19.32
C GLN A 233 -31.97 -21.21 -19.09
N ASP A 234 -33.16 -20.90 -18.53
CA ASP A 234 -34.43 -21.59 -18.69
C ASP A 234 -34.44 -22.92 -19.45
N MET A 235 -34.78 -23.96 -18.72
CA MET A 235 -35.86 -24.92 -19.11
C MET A 235 -36.02 -26.00 -18.03
N ALA A 236 -37.22 -25.99 -17.43
CA ALA A 236 -37.95 -27.14 -16.85
C ALA A 236 -37.28 -28.01 -15.75
N GLN A 237 -37.89 -27.99 -14.55
CA GLN A 237 -37.84 -29.02 -13.52
C GLN A 237 -38.12 -30.44 -14.09
N PRO A 238 -37.67 -31.53 -13.45
CA PRO A 238 -38.12 -31.90 -12.09
C PRO A 238 -37.07 -32.50 -11.14
N ASP A 239 -37.49 -32.57 -9.87
CA ASP A 239 -37.03 -33.28 -8.71
C ASP A 239 -36.01 -34.40 -8.90
N CYS A 240 -34.91 -34.37 -8.11
CA CYS A 240 -34.39 -35.52 -7.41
C CYS A 240 -33.34 -35.13 -6.34
N ALA A 241 -33.70 -35.44 -5.13
CA ALA A 241 -32.73 -35.48 -4.03
C ALA A 241 -31.77 -36.68 -4.28
N SER A 242 -30.46 -36.43 -4.17
CA SER A 242 -29.50 -37.48 -3.80
C SER A 242 -28.16 -36.87 -3.42
N ASP A 243 -27.71 -37.27 -2.27
CA ASP A 243 -26.39 -37.10 -1.68
C ASP A 243 -25.25 -37.32 -2.69
N CYS A 244 -24.33 -36.36 -2.76
CA CYS A 244 -23.03 -36.59 -3.37
C CYS A 244 -21.93 -36.40 -2.33
N SER A 245 -21.57 -37.49 -1.69
CA SER A 245 -20.29 -37.69 -1.04
C SER A 245 -19.23 -37.96 -2.10
N ILE A 246 -18.32 -37.02 -2.32
CA ILE A 246 -17.15 -37.25 -3.18
C ILE A 246 -15.98 -37.62 -2.31
N SER A 247 -15.58 -38.88 -2.43
CA SER A 247 -14.34 -39.45 -1.88
C SER A 247 -13.13 -38.92 -2.66
N VAL A 248 -12.20 -38.29 -1.96
CA VAL A 248 -10.88 -37.93 -2.50
C VAL A 248 -10.00 -39.18 -2.54
N SER A 249 -9.71 -39.65 -3.74
CA SER A 249 -8.67 -40.69 -3.95
C SER A 249 -7.30 -40.03 -4.01
N LYS A 250 -6.44 -40.36 -3.06
CA LYS A 250 -5.00 -40.06 -3.09
C LYS A 250 -4.34 -40.92 -4.18
N SER A 251 -3.78 -40.27 -5.19
CA SER A 251 -2.81 -40.92 -6.09
C SER A 251 -1.39 -40.59 -5.61
N HIS A 252 -0.71 -41.55 -5.05
CA HIS A 252 0.74 -41.55 -4.91
C HIS A 252 1.37 -41.62 -6.31
N THR A 253 2.30 -40.73 -6.57
CA THR A 253 3.26 -40.89 -7.64
C THR A 253 4.66 -40.84 -7.02
N GLU A 254 5.25 -42.03 -6.86
CA GLU A 254 6.68 -42.24 -6.65
C GLU A 254 7.42 -41.79 -7.89
N ILE A 255 8.45 -40.96 -7.74
CA ILE A 255 9.48 -40.81 -8.75
C ILE A 255 10.79 -41.24 -8.15
N LEU A 256 11.29 -42.32 -8.72
CA LEU A 256 12.63 -42.90 -8.57
C LEU A 256 13.64 -42.08 -9.39
N ILE A 257 14.82 -41.97 -8.81
CA ILE A 257 16.15 -41.57 -9.31
C ILE A 257 16.48 -40.10 -9.13
#